data_b06a51bb54f93f631fe879955b8223e1
#
_entry.id   b06a51bb54f93f631fe879955b8223e1
#
_cell.length_a   1.000
_cell.length_b   1.000
_cell.length_c   1.000
_cell.angle_alpha   90.00
_cell.angle_beta   90.00
_cell.angle_gamma   90.00
#
_symmetry.space_group_name_H-M   'P 1'
#
loop_
_entity.id
_entity.type
_entity.pdbx_description
1 polymer ?
#
loop_
_entity_poly.entity_id
_entity_poly.type
_entity_poly.pdbx_seq_one_letter_code
_entity_poly.pdbx_strand_id
1 'polypeptide(L)'
;MTQIQFPFSTIMSGGHFDYAQYRIEDIAVGIDEVIEANDDKTLNECGQRRGNGYPPEIIEKFREAAHTLRQAAEMAQRVDWLLSGDDGEDCFLRRWDIKVRDYYEKP
;
A
#
# COMPACT_ATOMS: atom_id res chain seq x y z
N MET A 1 10.53 1.77 -25.99
CA MET A 1 10.13 1.99 -25.47
C MET A 1 9.71 2.98 -25.23
N THR A 2 9.24 3.25 -25.23
CA THR A 2 8.86 4.18 -25.02
C THR A 2 8.73 4.54 -23.89
N GLN A 3 9.09 5.23 -23.50
CA GLN A 3 9.14 5.62 -22.42
C GLN A 3 8.02 6.34 -22.12
N ILE A 4 7.54 6.13 -21.22
CA ILE A 4 6.52 6.82 -20.82
C ILE A 4 6.91 8.05 -20.24
N GLN A 5 6.38 9.09 -20.67
CA GLN A 5 6.73 10.27 -20.17
C GLN A 5 5.65 10.70 -19.34
N PHE A 6 5.83 11.02 -18.16
CA PHE A 6 4.84 11.51 -17.30
C PHE A 6 5.04 12.97 -17.19
N PRO A 7 4.36 13.69 -17.94
CA PRO A 7 4.58 15.12 -17.88
C PRO A 7 4.39 15.68 -16.53
N PHE A 8 3.50 15.07 -15.79
CA PHE A 8 3.31 15.65 -14.53
C PHE A 8 4.39 15.31 -13.59
N SER A 9 5.24 14.46 -13.95
CA SER A 9 6.29 14.11 -13.03
C SER A 9 7.16 15.28 -12.74
N THR A 10 7.07 16.30 -13.53
CA THR A 10 7.92 17.40 -13.24
C THR A 10 7.34 18.28 -12.21
N ILE A 11 6.13 18.04 -11.81
CA ILE A 11 5.62 18.83 -10.83
C ILE A 11 6.12 18.43 -9.58
N MET A 12 6.67 19.24 -8.88
CA MET A 12 7.32 18.85 -7.87
C MET A 12 6.69 18.81 -6.62
N SER A 13 5.56 19.18 -6.43
CA SER A 13 5.03 19.29 -5.10
C SER A 13 4.81 17.95 -4.45
N GLY A 14 4.82 16.90 -5.18
CA GLY A 14 4.55 15.61 -4.58
C GLY A 14 5.75 14.77 -4.30
N GLY A 15 6.94 15.33 -4.38
CA GLY A 15 8.14 14.53 -4.21
C GLY A 15 8.46 13.79 -5.49
N HIS A 16 9.34 12.83 -5.40
CA HIS A 16 9.83 12.16 -6.60
C HIS A 16 8.77 11.33 -7.28
N PHE A 17 7.96 10.64 -6.52
CA PHE A 17 6.93 9.78 -7.09
C PHE A 17 5.56 10.44 -7.14
N ASP A 18 5.48 11.70 -6.81
CA ASP A 18 4.24 12.46 -6.90
C ASP A 18 3.15 11.78 -6.06
N TYR A 19 3.52 11.29 -4.89
CA TYR A 19 2.60 10.66 -3.94
C TYR A 19 1.99 9.37 -4.46
N ALA A 20 2.52 8.80 -5.53
CA ALA A 20 1.94 7.57 -6.08
C ALA A 20 2.01 6.42 -5.10
N GLN A 21 2.96 6.44 -4.16
CA GLN A 21 3.07 5.37 -3.19
C GLN A 21 1.86 5.28 -2.29
N TYR A 22 1.11 6.37 -2.13
CA TYR A 22 -0.08 6.33 -1.31
C TYR A 22 -1.20 5.53 -1.96
N ARG A 23 -1.14 5.36 -3.27
CA ARG A 23 -2.11 4.52 -3.94
C ARG A 23 -1.93 3.06 -3.59
N ILE A 24 -0.69 2.66 -3.32
CA ILE A 24 -0.42 1.30 -2.89
C ILE A 24 -1.10 1.06 -1.54
N GLU A 25 -0.97 2.03 -0.65
CA GLU A 25 -1.58 1.90 0.65
C GLU A 25 -3.10 1.92 0.56
N ASP A 26 -3.66 2.70 -0.34
CA ASP A 26 -5.10 2.73 -0.54
C ASP A 26 -5.62 1.36 -0.96
N ILE A 27 -4.87 0.63 -1.76
CA ILE A 27 -5.26 -0.71 -2.15
C ILE A 27 -5.30 -1.61 -0.92
N ALA A 28 -4.29 -1.48 -0.06
CA ALA A 28 -4.25 -2.29 1.16
C ALA A 28 -5.44 -1.98 2.06
N VAL A 29 -5.81 -0.70 2.17
CA VAL A 29 -6.97 -0.31 2.96
C VAL A 29 -8.23 -0.93 2.36
N GLY A 30 -8.34 -0.91 1.03
CA GLY A 30 -9.49 -1.53 0.37
C GLY A 30 -9.58 -3.01 0.65
N ILE A 31 -8.45 -3.70 0.69
CA ILE A 31 -8.44 -5.11 1.02
C ILE A 31 -8.88 -5.33 2.45
N ASP A 32 -8.43 -4.50 3.39
CA ASP A 32 -8.87 -4.62 4.77
C ASP A 32 -10.38 -4.45 4.91
N GLU A 33 -10.95 -3.53 4.14
CA GLU A 33 -12.39 -3.32 4.18
C GLU A 33 -13.14 -4.55 3.70
N VAL A 34 -12.61 -5.22 2.68
CA VAL A 34 -13.22 -6.45 2.18
C VAL A 34 -13.13 -7.53 3.24
N ILE A 35 -12.00 -7.61 3.94
CA ILE A 35 -11.83 -8.60 5.00
C ILE A 35 -12.83 -8.36 6.11
N GLU A 36 -12.98 -7.10 6.53
CA GLU A 36 -13.87 -6.80 7.62
C GLU A 36 -15.33 -7.08 7.29
N ALA A 37 -15.70 -6.88 6.05
CA ALA A 37 -17.07 -7.08 5.64
C ALA A 37 -17.37 -8.52 5.20
N ASN A 38 -16.37 -9.38 5.22
CA ASN A 38 -16.50 -10.69 4.59
C ASN A 38 -17.70 -11.49 5.10
N ASP A 39 -17.97 -11.42 6.39
CA ASP A 39 -19.05 -12.20 6.99
C ASP A 39 -20.35 -11.46 7.08
N ASP A 40 -20.44 -10.28 6.54
CA ASP A 40 -21.63 -9.46 6.61
C ASP A 40 -22.67 -10.04 5.66
N LYS A 41 -23.75 -10.52 6.22
CA LYS A 41 -24.80 -11.17 5.46
C LYS A 41 -25.93 -10.24 5.07
N THR A 42 -25.86 -8.98 5.46
CA THR A 42 -26.93 -8.05 5.12
C THR A 42 -26.89 -7.74 3.64
N LEU A 43 -28.02 -7.26 3.15
CA LEU A 43 -28.15 -6.98 1.72
C LEU A 43 -28.03 -5.48 1.48
N ASN A 44 -27.48 -5.15 0.31
CA ASN A 44 -27.41 -3.77 -0.06
C ASN A 44 -28.72 -3.39 -0.78
N GLU A 45 -28.76 -2.19 -1.33
CA GLU A 45 -29.97 -1.69 -1.97
C GLU A 45 -30.38 -2.51 -3.16
N CYS A 46 -29.47 -3.19 -3.79
CA CYS A 46 -29.76 -4.01 -4.94
C CYS A 46 -30.10 -5.44 -4.58
N GLY A 47 -30.19 -5.74 -3.29
CA GLY A 47 -30.50 -7.09 -2.85
C GLY A 47 -29.31 -8.03 -2.84
N GLN A 48 -28.10 -7.50 -2.94
CA GLN A 48 -26.92 -8.34 -2.96
C GLN A 48 -26.28 -8.35 -1.59
N ARG A 49 -25.68 -9.47 -1.24
CA ARG A 49 -24.99 -9.60 0.04
C ARG A 49 -23.80 -8.64 0.08
N ARG A 50 -23.62 -7.96 1.21
CA ARG A 50 -22.54 -7.02 1.33
C ARG A 50 -21.18 -7.70 1.48
N GLY A 51 -21.12 -8.80 2.20
CA GLY A 51 -19.89 -9.54 2.37
C GLY A 51 -19.75 -10.62 1.33
N ASN A 52 -18.51 -11.00 1.03
CA ASN A 52 -18.26 -12.02 0.03
C ASN A 52 -18.36 -13.44 0.55
N GLY A 53 -18.17 -13.61 1.85
CA GLY A 53 -18.29 -14.95 2.43
C GLY A 53 -17.18 -15.89 2.01
N TYR A 54 -16.00 -15.37 1.74
CA TYR A 54 -14.88 -16.23 1.39
C TYR A 54 -14.46 -17.07 2.59
N PRO A 55 -13.93 -18.25 2.35
CA PRO A 55 -13.46 -19.09 3.44
C PRO A 55 -12.18 -18.55 4.06
N PRO A 56 -11.82 -19.02 5.25
CA PRO A 56 -10.68 -18.48 5.97
C PRO A 56 -9.36 -18.51 5.20
N GLU A 57 -9.13 -19.53 4.40
CA GLU A 57 -7.86 -19.60 3.69
C GLU A 57 -7.75 -18.53 2.61
N ILE A 58 -8.86 -18.09 2.06
CA ILE A 58 -8.83 -16.98 1.11
C ILE A 58 -8.57 -15.67 1.85
N ILE A 59 -9.24 -15.50 2.98
CA ILE A 59 -9.07 -14.28 3.78
C ILE A 59 -7.63 -14.18 4.26
N GLU A 60 -7.01 -15.30 4.58
CA GLU A 60 -5.62 -15.27 5.00
C GLU A 60 -4.72 -14.73 3.89
N LYS A 61 -5.00 -15.10 2.65
CA LYS A 61 -4.22 -14.58 1.54
C LYS A 61 -4.45 -13.08 1.35
N PHE A 62 -5.67 -12.62 1.61
CA PHE A 62 -5.94 -11.19 1.55
C PHE A 62 -5.12 -10.45 2.61
N ARG A 63 -4.99 -11.03 3.80
CA ARG A 63 -4.19 -10.39 4.83
C ARG A 63 -2.73 -10.33 4.44
N GLU A 64 -2.22 -11.39 3.82
CA GLU A 64 -0.85 -11.38 3.33
C GLU A 64 -0.65 -10.30 2.29
N ALA A 65 -1.61 -10.15 1.38
CA ALA A 65 -1.50 -9.16 0.32
C ALA A 65 -1.50 -7.75 0.91
N ALA A 66 -2.39 -7.48 1.85
CA ALA A 66 -2.45 -6.16 2.44
C ALA A 66 -1.16 -5.84 3.19
N HIS A 67 -0.61 -6.83 3.89
CA HIS A 67 0.63 -6.64 4.62
C HIS A 67 1.78 -6.32 3.65
N THR A 68 1.88 -7.09 2.58
CA THR A 68 2.95 -6.89 1.60
C THR A 68 2.81 -5.55 0.90
N LEU A 69 1.59 -5.14 0.60
CA LEU A 69 1.39 -3.84 -0.02
C LEU A 69 1.80 -2.71 0.90
N ARG A 70 1.51 -2.83 2.20
CA ARG A 70 1.94 -1.80 3.12
C ARG A 70 3.44 -1.74 3.24
N GLN A 71 4.10 -2.90 3.22
CA GLN A 71 5.56 -2.93 3.22
C GLN A 71 6.09 -2.25 1.96
N ALA A 72 5.48 -2.56 0.81
CA ALA A 72 5.93 -1.95 -0.44
C ALA A 72 5.72 -0.45 -0.42
N ALA A 73 4.61 0.02 0.13
CA ALA A 73 4.36 1.44 0.21
C ALA A 73 5.41 2.13 1.09
N GLU A 74 5.80 1.48 2.16
CA GLU A 74 6.82 2.05 3.04
C GLU A 74 8.17 2.09 2.31
N MET A 75 8.48 1.05 1.55
CA MET A 75 9.71 1.04 0.76
C MET A 75 9.73 2.19 -0.23
N ALA A 76 8.62 2.39 -0.92
CA ALA A 76 8.54 3.46 -1.90
C ALA A 76 8.69 4.82 -1.23
N GLN A 77 8.12 4.97 -0.03
CA GLN A 77 8.23 6.22 0.69
C GLN A 77 9.67 6.52 1.08
N ARG A 78 10.41 5.48 1.52
CA ARG A 78 11.80 5.69 1.87
C ARG A 78 12.62 6.12 0.66
N VAL A 79 12.37 5.47 -0.47
CA VAL A 79 13.09 5.79 -1.70
C VAL A 79 12.73 7.20 -2.17
N ASP A 80 11.45 7.55 -2.09
CA ASP A 80 10.99 8.86 -2.51
C ASP A 80 11.69 9.97 -1.73
N TRP A 81 11.80 9.79 -0.42
CA TRP A 81 12.41 10.82 0.41
C TRP A 81 13.90 10.95 0.15
N LEU A 82 14.57 9.84 -0.13
CA LEU A 82 15.98 9.91 -0.46
C LEU A 82 16.18 10.63 -1.80
N LEU A 83 15.39 10.27 -2.79
CA LEU A 83 15.53 10.86 -4.12
C LEU A 83 15.13 12.33 -4.14
N SER A 84 14.22 12.71 -3.28
CA SER A 84 13.77 14.10 -3.21
C SER A 84 14.68 14.96 -2.35
N GLY A 85 15.64 14.35 -1.69
CA GLY A 85 16.56 15.13 -0.86
C GLY A 85 16.06 15.37 0.56
N ASP A 86 14.92 14.76 0.92
CA ASP A 86 14.40 14.93 2.27
C ASP A 86 15.14 14.08 3.29
N ASP A 87 15.71 12.97 2.84
CA ASP A 87 16.51 12.10 3.69
C ASP A 87 17.94 12.07 3.15
N GLY A 88 18.92 12.00 4.02
CA GLY A 88 20.26 11.67 3.60
C GLY A 88 20.44 10.16 3.59
N GLU A 89 21.58 9.72 3.11
CA GLU A 89 21.82 8.28 2.97
C GLU A 89 21.81 7.56 4.31
N ASP A 90 22.37 8.17 5.34
CA ASP A 90 22.37 7.56 6.65
C ASP A 90 20.97 7.43 7.20
N CYS A 91 20.16 8.45 7.03
CA CYS A 91 18.79 8.40 7.50
C CYS A 91 17.99 7.38 6.73
N PHE A 92 18.25 7.27 5.42
CA PHE A 92 17.55 6.28 4.60
C PHE A 92 17.82 4.89 5.14
N LEU A 93 19.08 4.56 5.39
CA LEU A 93 19.41 3.23 5.85
C LEU A 93 18.81 2.94 7.21
N ARG A 94 18.86 3.92 8.10
CA ARG A 94 18.34 3.71 9.44
C ARG A 94 16.82 3.54 9.40
N ARG A 95 16.14 4.35 8.62
CA ARG A 95 14.69 4.25 8.55
C ARG A 95 14.22 3.02 7.81
N TRP A 96 15.02 2.57 6.85
CA TRP A 96 14.71 1.32 6.19
C TRP A 96 14.66 0.20 7.20
N ASP A 97 15.66 0.14 8.07
CA ASP A 97 15.68 -0.90 9.07
C ASP A 97 14.50 -0.81 10.03
N ILE A 98 14.13 0.39 10.42
CA ILE A 98 13.07 0.55 11.40
C ILE A 98 11.69 0.37 10.76
N LYS A 99 11.46 1.04 9.64
CA LYS A 99 10.12 1.09 9.09
C LYS A 99 9.81 -0.07 8.18
N VAL A 100 10.73 -0.45 7.33
CA VAL A 100 10.49 -1.51 6.37
C VAL A 100 10.62 -2.88 7.02
N ARG A 101 11.67 -3.05 7.78
CA ARG A 101 11.88 -4.33 8.44
C ARG A 101 10.77 -4.66 9.41
N ASP A 102 10.19 -3.63 10.04
CA ASP A 102 9.09 -3.85 10.95
C ASP A 102 7.95 -4.57 10.27
N TYR A 103 7.59 -4.15 9.06
CA TYR A 103 6.56 -4.85 8.31
C TYR A 103 7.02 -6.24 7.91
N TYR A 104 8.29 -6.35 7.57
CA TYR A 104 8.79 -7.61 7.09
C TYR A 104 8.77 -8.68 8.16
N GLU A 105 9.00 -8.31 9.39
CA GLU A 105 9.06 -9.27 10.47
C GLU A 105 7.74 -9.52 11.16
N LYS A 106 6.75 -8.71 10.92
CA LYS A 106 5.49 -8.92 11.56
C LYS A 106 4.69 -9.96 10.81
N PRO A 107 4.07 -10.85 11.50
CA PRO A 107 3.27 -11.89 10.84
C PRO A 107 2.00 -11.35 10.24
#